data_21dcb06f8cdbbe01f7dfcede5f93f001
#
_entry.id   21dcb06f8cdbbe01f7dfcede5f93f001
#
_cell.length_a   1.000
_cell.length_b   1.000
_cell.length_c   1.000
_cell.angle_alpha   90.00
_cell.angle_beta   90.00
_cell.angle_gamma   90.00
#
_symmetry.space_group_name_H-M   'P 1'
#
loop_
_entity.id
_entity.type
_entity.pdbx_description
1 polymer ?
#
loop_
_entity_poly.entity_id
_entity_poly.type
_entity_poly.pdbx_seq_one_letter_code
_entity_poly.pdbx_strand_id
1 'polypeptide(L)'
;MEILRVEHLTRIYGTGDTAVTALDDVSFSVEAGEFIAIIGSSGSGKSTLMHLMGGVDRPTSGTVKLQGQDIFARSDEQLAVFRRREVGLIYQFYNLIPVLNVVENMTLPVLMDGRSVNELRLSALVRALGLTGRESCLPNQLSGGQQQRVAIGRALMNAPSVVLADEPTGNLDSRNSAEIMNLLRGSNRKFKQTLIVITHDEDVALMADRVIAIEDGRIVSDERRA
;
A
#
# COMPACT_ATOMS: atom_id res chain seq x y z
N MET A 1 -5.40 15.28 11.59
CA MET A 1 -6.32 15.60 10.45
C MET A 1 -6.56 14.31 9.69
N GLU A 2 -7.83 13.92 9.58
CA GLU A 2 -8.22 12.69 8.87
C GLU A 2 -7.81 12.73 7.39
N ILE A 3 -7.15 11.68 6.93
CA ILE A 3 -6.70 11.53 5.54
C ILE A 3 -7.55 10.51 4.77
N LEU A 4 -7.91 9.40 5.43
CA LEU A 4 -8.70 8.32 4.84
C LEU A 4 -9.82 7.92 5.79
N ARG A 5 -11.02 7.70 5.25
CA ARG A 5 -12.18 7.19 5.98
C ARG A 5 -12.85 6.07 5.20
N VAL A 6 -13.11 4.99 5.88
CA VAL A 6 -13.87 3.84 5.42
C VAL A 6 -15.19 3.83 6.17
N GLU A 7 -16.33 3.79 5.47
CA GLU A 7 -17.67 3.86 6.08
C GLU A 7 -18.54 2.71 5.54
N HIS A 8 -18.96 1.83 6.44
CA HIS A 8 -19.90 0.72 6.17
C HIS A 8 -19.51 -0.13 4.97
N LEU A 9 -18.20 -0.38 4.81
CA LEU A 9 -17.63 -1.00 3.62
C LEU A 9 -17.93 -2.50 3.61
N THR A 10 -18.67 -2.94 2.59
CA THR A 10 -19.01 -4.34 2.38
C THR A 10 -18.57 -4.80 1.00
N ARG A 11 -18.01 -6.01 0.92
CA ARG A 11 -17.65 -6.62 -0.36
C ARG A 11 -18.10 -8.08 -0.40
N ILE A 12 -18.95 -8.39 -1.36
CA ILE A 12 -19.43 -9.74 -1.65
C ILE A 12 -18.96 -10.13 -3.05
N TYR A 13 -18.32 -11.27 -3.17
CA TYR A 13 -17.94 -11.88 -4.44
C TYR A 13 -18.90 -13.02 -4.78
N GLY A 14 -19.18 -13.21 -6.07
CA GLY A 14 -20.13 -14.23 -6.53
C GLY A 14 -21.59 -13.81 -6.34
N THR A 15 -22.49 -14.73 -6.65
CA THR A 15 -23.96 -14.54 -6.55
C THR A 15 -24.64 -15.83 -6.09
N GLY A 16 -25.82 -15.72 -5.47
CA GLY A 16 -26.60 -16.87 -4.99
C GLY A 16 -25.79 -17.74 -4.00
N ASP A 17 -25.84 -19.05 -4.17
CA ASP A 17 -25.20 -20.02 -3.25
C ASP A 17 -23.66 -19.99 -3.26
N THR A 18 -23.05 -19.30 -4.24
CA THR A 18 -21.59 -19.12 -4.32
C THR A 18 -21.13 -17.77 -3.78
N ALA A 19 -22.01 -16.98 -3.19
CA ALA A 19 -21.67 -15.68 -2.63
C ALA A 19 -20.73 -15.83 -1.43
N VAL A 20 -19.61 -15.09 -1.45
CA VAL A 20 -18.66 -15.01 -0.35
C VAL A 20 -18.55 -13.58 0.11
N THR A 21 -18.91 -13.33 1.36
CA THR A 21 -18.75 -12.02 2.00
C THR A 21 -17.30 -11.87 2.47
N ALA A 22 -16.51 -11.12 1.71
CA ALA A 22 -15.11 -10.89 2.03
C ALA A 22 -14.91 -9.75 3.03
N LEU A 23 -15.82 -8.76 3.03
CA LEU A 23 -15.91 -7.70 4.03
C LEU A 23 -17.37 -7.45 4.38
N ASP A 24 -17.64 -7.20 5.67
CA ASP A 24 -18.97 -7.02 6.20
C ASP A 24 -18.98 -5.83 7.18
N ASP A 25 -19.52 -4.70 6.73
CA ASP A 25 -19.75 -3.48 7.52
C ASP A 25 -18.48 -2.90 8.19
N VAL A 26 -17.37 -2.85 7.46
CA VAL A 26 -16.09 -2.33 7.97
C VAL A 26 -16.10 -0.81 7.99
N SER A 27 -15.80 -0.20 9.16
CA SER A 27 -15.73 1.26 9.32
C SER A 27 -14.55 1.66 10.22
N PHE A 28 -13.71 2.56 9.74
CA PHE A 28 -12.62 3.21 10.50
C PHE A 28 -12.11 4.45 9.78
N SER A 29 -11.32 5.26 10.49
CA SER A 29 -10.65 6.41 9.90
C SER A 29 -9.16 6.38 10.18
N VAL A 30 -8.37 7.06 9.36
CA VAL A 30 -6.91 7.16 9.45
C VAL A 30 -6.49 8.61 9.47
N GLU A 31 -5.62 8.98 10.39
CA GLU A 31 -5.04 10.31 10.48
C GLU A 31 -3.83 10.47 9.55
N ALA A 32 -3.62 11.70 9.06
CA ALA A 32 -2.46 11.99 8.23
C ALA A 32 -1.15 11.73 8.99
N GLY A 33 -0.26 10.95 8.36
CA GLY A 33 1.01 10.55 8.93
C GLY A 33 0.95 9.39 9.92
N GLU A 34 -0.24 8.81 10.18
CA GLU A 34 -0.40 7.63 11.03
C GLU A 34 0.20 6.40 10.35
N PHE A 35 0.84 5.53 11.13
CA PHE A 35 1.26 4.20 10.70
C PHE A 35 0.32 3.17 11.32
N ILE A 36 -0.49 2.50 10.49
CA ILE A 36 -1.44 1.48 10.89
C ILE A 36 -0.98 0.11 10.42
N ALA A 37 -1.06 -0.89 11.28
CA ALA A 37 -1.01 -2.30 10.91
C ALA A 37 -2.41 -2.90 10.91
N ILE A 38 -2.78 -3.60 9.83
CA ILE A 38 -4.01 -4.40 9.74
C ILE A 38 -3.61 -5.86 9.81
N ILE A 39 -4.06 -6.55 10.85
CA ILE A 39 -3.72 -7.95 11.12
C ILE A 39 -4.94 -8.86 11.03
N GLY A 40 -4.70 -10.16 10.92
CA GLY A 40 -5.74 -11.19 10.90
C GLY A 40 -5.28 -12.45 10.18
N SER A 41 -6.05 -13.52 10.27
CA SER A 41 -5.77 -14.79 9.62
C SER A 41 -5.82 -14.70 8.07
N SER A 42 -5.26 -15.69 7.39
CA SER A 42 -5.41 -15.79 5.93
C SER A 42 -6.90 -15.92 5.57
N GLY A 43 -7.34 -15.18 4.55
CA GLY A 43 -8.74 -15.17 4.13
C GLY A 43 -9.66 -14.24 4.93
N SER A 44 -9.18 -13.53 5.96
CA SER A 44 -10.02 -12.64 6.80
C SER A 44 -10.50 -11.35 6.11
N GLY A 45 -10.14 -11.10 4.83
CA GLY A 45 -10.58 -9.92 4.07
C GLY A 45 -9.57 -8.78 3.95
N LYS A 46 -8.37 -8.88 4.54
CA LYS A 46 -7.36 -7.80 4.58
C LYS A 46 -6.95 -7.29 3.19
N SER A 47 -6.58 -8.18 2.27
CA SER A 47 -6.19 -7.78 0.90
C SER A 47 -7.37 -7.21 0.13
N THR A 48 -8.59 -7.70 0.36
CA THR A 48 -9.81 -7.10 -0.18
C THR A 48 -9.99 -5.67 0.33
N LEU A 49 -9.81 -5.44 1.64
CA LEU A 49 -9.89 -4.11 2.23
C LEU A 49 -8.83 -3.17 1.60
N MET A 50 -7.59 -3.63 1.44
CA MET A 50 -6.53 -2.85 0.79
C MET A 50 -6.90 -2.49 -0.66
N HIS A 51 -7.43 -3.44 -1.43
CA HIS A 51 -7.83 -3.21 -2.80
C HIS A 51 -8.95 -2.17 -2.90
N LEU A 52 -9.91 -2.19 -1.97
CA LEU A 52 -10.97 -1.19 -1.91
C LEU A 52 -10.43 0.19 -1.49
N MET A 53 -9.61 0.28 -0.45
CA MET A 53 -8.96 1.53 -0.03
C MET A 53 -8.09 2.12 -1.14
N GLY A 54 -7.42 1.26 -1.91
CA GLY A 54 -6.59 1.64 -3.06
C GLY A 54 -7.39 1.96 -4.33
N GLY A 55 -8.72 1.74 -4.35
CA GLY A 55 -9.53 1.90 -5.56
C GLY A 55 -9.17 0.91 -6.68
N VAL A 56 -8.60 -0.25 -6.33
CA VAL A 56 -8.28 -1.33 -7.28
C VAL A 56 -9.54 -2.15 -7.59
N ASP A 57 -10.40 -2.31 -6.59
CA ASP A 57 -11.72 -2.95 -6.71
C ASP A 57 -12.82 -1.99 -6.22
N ARG A 58 -14.09 -2.31 -6.48
CA ARG A 58 -15.25 -1.53 -6.06
C ARG A 58 -16.01 -2.28 -4.96
N PRO A 59 -16.53 -1.58 -3.94
CA PRO A 59 -17.34 -2.21 -2.91
C PRO A 59 -18.70 -2.64 -3.43
N THR A 60 -19.35 -3.57 -2.74
CA THR A 60 -20.77 -3.89 -2.92
C THR A 60 -21.63 -2.79 -2.31
N SER A 61 -21.22 -2.26 -1.14
CA SER A 61 -21.84 -1.09 -0.49
C SER A 61 -20.82 -0.40 0.42
N GLY A 62 -21.17 0.79 0.90
CA GLY A 62 -20.29 1.63 1.70
C GLY A 62 -19.41 2.55 0.85
N THR A 63 -18.55 3.33 1.51
CA THR A 63 -17.71 4.33 0.85
C THR A 63 -16.28 4.31 1.39
N VAL A 64 -15.34 4.73 0.54
CA VAL A 64 -13.97 5.08 0.93
C VAL A 64 -13.73 6.53 0.54
N LYS A 65 -13.39 7.37 1.52
CA LYS A 65 -13.06 8.77 1.28
C LYS A 65 -11.57 8.99 1.51
N LEU A 66 -10.90 9.61 0.55
CA LEU A 66 -9.53 10.13 0.72
C LEU A 66 -9.59 11.66 0.68
N GLN A 67 -9.02 12.31 1.71
CA GLN A 67 -9.10 13.78 1.86
C GLN A 67 -10.54 14.32 1.77
N GLY A 68 -11.50 13.59 2.35
CA GLY A 68 -12.92 13.93 2.37
C GLY A 68 -13.68 13.65 1.06
N GLN A 69 -13.04 13.16 0.00
CA GLN A 69 -13.67 12.86 -1.28
C GLN A 69 -13.89 11.37 -1.47
N ASP A 70 -15.14 10.96 -1.76
CA ASP A 70 -15.45 9.57 -2.12
C ASP A 70 -14.71 9.18 -3.41
N ILE A 71 -13.86 8.14 -3.29
CA ILE A 71 -13.04 7.68 -4.41
C ILE A 71 -13.90 6.97 -5.47
N PHE A 72 -15.02 6.37 -5.08
CA PHE A 72 -15.91 5.62 -5.97
C PHE A 72 -16.96 6.46 -6.70
N ALA A 73 -17.08 7.75 -6.36
CA ALA A 73 -17.82 8.71 -7.16
C ALA A 73 -17.15 9.02 -8.52
N ARG A 74 -15.94 8.51 -8.75
CA ARG A 74 -15.15 8.69 -9.98
C ARG A 74 -15.46 7.63 -11.02
N SER A 75 -15.30 7.98 -12.34
CA SER A 75 -15.26 6.99 -13.41
C SER A 75 -14.01 6.11 -13.29
N ASP A 76 -13.95 4.99 -14.02
CA ASP A 76 -12.80 4.07 -13.95
C ASP A 76 -11.51 4.74 -14.42
N GLU A 77 -11.56 5.61 -15.43
CA GLU A 77 -10.41 6.39 -15.88
C GLU A 77 -9.95 7.39 -14.80
N GLN A 78 -10.90 8.09 -14.19
CA GLN A 78 -10.60 9.03 -13.11
C GLN A 78 -10.04 8.30 -11.87
N LEU A 79 -10.56 7.11 -11.56
CA LEU A 79 -10.08 6.26 -10.47
C LEU A 79 -8.68 5.73 -10.75
N ALA A 80 -8.35 5.40 -12.02
CA ALA A 80 -7.01 4.99 -12.42
C ALA A 80 -5.99 6.15 -12.27
N VAL A 81 -6.38 7.38 -12.65
CA VAL A 81 -5.54 8.58 -12.43
C VAL A 81 -5.38 8.86 -10.93
N PHE A 82 -6.44 8.75 -10.15
CA PHE A 82 -6.42 8.88 -8.70
C PHE A 82 -5.43 7.91 -8.04
N ARG A 83 -5.54 6.59 -8.34
CA ARG A 83 -4.61 5.58 -7.79
C ARG A 83 -3.16 5.95 -8.08
N ARG A 84 -2.87 6.33 -9.31
CA ARG A 84 -1.52 6.66 -9.76
C ARG A 84 -0.91 7.86 -9.04
N ARG A 85 -1.75 8.82 -8.61
CA ARG A 85 -1.31 10.07 -7.97
C ARG A 85 -1.31 10.00 -6.46
N GLU A 86 -2.37 9.43 -5.88
CA GLU A 86 -2.67 9.57 -4.46
C GLU A 86 -2.38 8.30 -3.65
N VAL A 87 -2.22 7.14 -4.31
CA VAL A 87 -2.04 5.86 -3.62
C VAL A 87 -0.73 5.20 -4.05
N GLY A 88 0.15 4.92 -3.08
CA GLY A 88 1.32 4.06 -3.28
C GLY A 88 0.97 2.63 -2.93
N LEU A 89 1.01 1.71 -3.89
CA LEU A 89 0.73 0.29 -3.66
C LEU A 89 2.03 -0.52 -3.63
N ILE A 90 2.22 -1.29 -2.56
CA ILE A 90 3.34 -2.21 -2.37
C ILE A 90 2.74 -3.60 -2.15
N TYR A 91 3.14 -4.57 -2.96
CA TYR A 91 2.64 -5.94 -2.90
C TYR A 91 3.72 -6.92 -2.42
N GLN A 92 3.29 -8.06 -1.92
CA GLN A 92 4.16 -9.16 -1.51
C GLN A 92 5.03 -9.67 -2.68
N PHE A 93 4.50 -9.76 -3.89
CA PHE A 93 5.19 -10.20 -5.11
C PHE A 93 5.66 -9.01 -5.94
N TYR A 94 6.33 -8.06 -5.42
CA TYR A 94 6.99 -6.89 -6.05
C TYR A 94 6.28 -6.28 -7.27
N ASN A 95 5.70 -7.09 -8.15
CA ASN A 95 4.97 -6.74 -9.38
C ASN A 95 5.77 -5.74 -10.26
N LEU A 96 7.07 -6.00 -10.41
CA LEU A 96 7.92 -5.24 -11.31
C LEU A 96 7.69 -5.68 -12.75
N ILE A 97 7.79 -4.74 -13.67
CA ILE A 97 7.74 -5.04 -15.10
C ILE A 97 9.12 -5.59 -15.52
N PRO A 98 9.20 -6.86 -15.97
CA PRO A 98 10.48 -7.56 -16.10
C PRO A 98 11.40 -7.00 -17.19
N VAL A 99 10.86 -6.29 -18.17
CA VAL A 99 11.60 -5.68 -19.27
C VAL A 99 12.05 -4.25 -18.98
N LEU A 100 11.64 -3.68 -17.86
CA LEU A 100 12.02 -2.35 -17.39
C LEU A 100 13.11 -2.45 -16.33
N ASN A 101 14.11 -1.57 -16.39
CA ASN A 101 15.13 -1.46 -15.38
C ASN A 101 14.60 -0.81 -14.09
N VAL A 102 15.48 -0.63 -13.09
CA VAL A 102 15.13 -0.05 -11.78
C VAL A 102 14.50 1.34 -11.94
N VAL A 103 15.16 2.24 -12.68
CA VAL A 103 14.68 3.62 -12.86
C VAL A 103 13.36 3.64 -13.61
N GLU A 104 13.22 2.87 -14.66
CA GLU A 104 12.01 2.78 -15.46
C GLU A 104 10.83 2.23 -14.66
N ASN A 105 11.04 1.17 -13.85
CA ASN A 105 10.01 0.67 -12.93
C ASN A 105 9.57 1.73 -11.92
N MET A 106 10.53 2.46 -11.31
CA MET A 106 10.24 3.49 -10.31
C MET A 106 9.48 4.68 -10.93
N THR A 107 9.86 5.11 -12.13
CA THR A 107 9.32 6.31 -12.77
C THR A 107 8.03 6.06 -13.58
N LEU A 108 7.69 4.81 -13.83
CA LEU A 108 6.53 4.41 -14.62
C LEU A 108 5.23 5.14 -14.27
N PRO A 109 4.83 5.26 -12.97
CA PRO A 109 3.60 5.96 -12.62
C PRO A 109 3.60 7.45 -12.98
N VAL A 110 4.76 8.10 -12.96
CA VAL A 110 4.93 9.51 -13.37
C VAL A 110 4.77 9.65 -14.87
N LEU A 111 5.43 8.77 -15.63
CA LEU A 111 5.41 8.77 -17.11
C LEU A 111 4.02 8.44 -17.64
N MET A 112 3.32 7.47 -17.05
CA MET A 112 1.93 7.13 -17.40
C MET A 112 0.94 8.29 -17.12
N ASP A 113 1.32 9.23 -16.28
CA ASP A 113 0.55 10.44 -16.00
C ASP A 113 0.89 11.61 -16.93
N GLY A 114 1.77 11.38 -17.92
CA GLY A 114 2.24 12.39 -18.86
C GLY A 114 3.11 13.48 -18.24
N ARG A 115 3.65 13.24 -17.01
CA ARG A 115 4.46 14.21 -16.29
C ARG A 115 5.95 13.93 -16.46
N SER A 116 6.76 15.00 -16.33
CA SER A 116 8.22 14.86 -16.28
C SER A 116 8.67 14.29 -14.94
N VAL A 117 9.69 13.44 -14.98
CA VAL A 117 10.31 12.86 -13.80
C VAL A 117 11.06 13.95 -13.01
N ASN A 118 10.83 14.02 -11.72
CA ASN A 118 11.63 14.85 -10.83
C ASN A 118 12.94 14.11 -10.48
N GLU A 119 14.02 14.47 -11.16
CA GLU A 119 15.33 13.82 -11.04
C GLU A 119 15.94 13.93 -9.63
N LEU A 120 15.67 15.03 -8.91
CA LEU A 120 16.13 15.20 -7.53
C LEU A 120 15.43 14.20 -6.61
N ARG A 121 14.11 14.00 -6.79
CA ARG A 121 13.34 13.02 -6.04
C ARG A 121 13.77 11.59 -6.37
N LEU A 122 13.93 11.28 -7.66
CA LEU A 122 14.41 9.97 -8.11
C LEU A 122 15.77 9.64 -7.49
N SER A 123 16.75 10.53 -7.62
CA SER A 123 18.08 10.35 -7.04
C SER A 123 18.06 10.20 -5.52
N ALA A 124 17.18 10.94 -4.83
CA ALA A 124 17.01 10.83 -3.39
C ALA A 124 16.44 9.47 -2.99
N LEU A 125 15.41 8.97 -3.72
CA LEU A 125 14.82 7.65 -3.48
C LEU A 125 15.80 6.53 -3.78
N VAL A 126 16.52 6.57 -4.91
CA VAL A 126 17.54 5.56 -5.27
C VAL A 126 18.58 5.43 -4.16
N ARG A 127 19.09 6.56 -3.63
CA ARG A 127 20.04 6.55 -2.50
C ARG A 127 19.40 6.03 -1.22
N ALA A 128 18.23 6.53 -0.85
CA ALA A 128 17.55 6.13 0.38
C ALA A 128 17.20 4.64 0.42
N LEU A 129 16.90 4.07 -0.75
CA LEU A 129 16.57 2.65 -0.93
C LEU A 129 17.80 1.77 -1.14
N GLY A 130 19.03 2.33 -1.15
CA GLY A 130 20.26 1.56 -1.35
C GLY A 130 20.37 0.92 -2.75
N LEU A 131 19.82 1.58 -3.77
CA LEU A 131 19.80 1.10 -5.16
C LEU A 131 20.88 1.79 -6.04
N THR A 132 21.74 2.60 -5.45
CA THR A 132 22.85 3.26 -6.15
C THR A 132 23.75 2.22 -6.82
N GLY A 133 24.06 2.43 -8.11
CA GLY A 133 24.82 1.50 -8.95
C GLY A 133 23.99 0.31 -9.47
N ARG A 134 22.67 0.34 -9.26
CA ARG A 134 21.72 -0.67 -9.79
C ARG A 134 20.67 -0.08 -10.72
N GLU A 135 20.77 1.20 -11.04
CA GLU A 135 19.77 1.98 -11.77
C GLU A 135 19.35 1.35 -13.11
N SER A 136 20.33 0.76 -13.82
CA SER A 136 20.12 0.09 -15.12
C SER A 136 19.85 -1.42 -15.02
N CYS A 137 19.85 -2.01 -13.81
CA CYS A 137 19.61 -3.44 -13.64
C CYS A 137 18.14 -3.80 -13.94
N LEU A 138 17.93 -4.93 -14.59
CA LEU A 138 16.62 -5.54 -14.77
C LEU A 138 16.20 -6.31 -13.50
N PRO A 139 14.90 -6.56 -13.26
CA PRO A 139 14.43 -7.26 -12.07
C PRO A 139 15.10 -8.63 -11.83
N ASN A 140 15.37 -9.39 -12.88
CA ASN A 140 16.02 -10.71 -12.78
C ASN A 140 17.52 -10.64 -12.36
N GLN A 141 18.10 -9.45 -12.34
CA GLN A 141 19.48 -9.20 -11.89
C GLN A 141 19.53 -8.72 -10.43
N LEU A 142 18.39 -8.62 -9.77
CA LEU A 142 18.24 -8.10 -8.41
C LEU A 142 17.84 -9.21 -7.44
N SER A 143 18.34 -9.13 -6.20
CA SER A 143 17.82 -9.96 -5.10
C SER A 143 16.37 -9.61 -4.76
N GLY A 144 15.64 -10.50 -4.07
CA GLY A 144 14.26 -10.24 -3.64
C GLY A 144 14.12 -8.94 -2.84
N GLY A 145 15.03 -8.69 -1.89
CA GLY A 145 15.05 -7.45 -1.12
C GLY A 145 15.30 -6.21 -1.99
N GLN A 146 16.15 -6.31 -3.02
CA GLN A 146 16.37 -5.21 -3.96
C GLN A 146 15.12 -4.97 -4.84
N GLN A 147 14.47 -6.03 -5.31
CA GLN A 147 13.21 -5.91 -6.06
C GLN A 147 12.12 -5.23 -5.21
N GLN A 148 12.00 -5.60 -3.94
CA GLN A 148 11.06 -4.95 -3.02
C GLN A 148 11.38 -3.45 -2.83
N ARG A 149 12.66 -3.08 -2.72
CA ARG A 149 13.08 -1.68 -2.64
C ARG A 149 12.70 -0.90 -3.91
N VAL A 150 12.80 -1.51 -5.09
CA VAL A 150 12.31 -0.91 -6.35
C VAL A 150 10.80 -0.71 -6.32
N ALA A 151 10.02 -1.71 -5.85
CA ALA A 151 8.57 -1.59 -5.70
C ALA A 151 8.17 -0.46 -4.73
N ILE A 152 8.90 -0.32 -3.61
CA ILE A 152 8.74 0.80 -2.67
C ILE A 152 9.06 2.13 -3.36
N GLY A 153 10.17 2.19 -4.12
CA GLY A 153 10.55 3.39 -4.86
C GLY A 153 9.48 3.82 -5.86
N ARG A 154 8.91 2.86 -6.60
CA ARG A 154 7.78 3.08 -7.50
C ARG A 154 6.56 3.64 -6.76
N ALA A 155 6.21 3.05 -5.62
CA ALA A 155 5.08 3.49 -4.81
C ALA A 155 5.26 4.92 -4.27
N LEU A 156 6.49 5.29 -3.88
CA LEU A 156 6.80 6.61 -3.32
C LEU A 156 7.08 7.68 -4.36
N MET A 157 7.27 7.34 -5.64
CA MET A 157 7.75 8.28 -6.66
C MET A 157 6.81 9.47 -6.86
N ASN A 158 5.51 9.27 -6.79
CA ASN A 158 4.49 10.32 -6.93
C ASN A 158 4.19 11.10 -5.64
N ALA A 159 4.88 10.84 -4.52
CA ALA A 159 4.54 11.43 -3.21
C ALA A 159 3.08 11.21 -2.83
N PRO A 160 2.58 9.96 -2.82
CA PRO A 160 1.17 9.69 -2.63
C PRO A 160 0.68 10.15 -1.24
N SER A 161 -0.62 10.37 -1.11
CA SER A 161 -1.26 10.74 0.16
C SER A 161 -1.26 9.58 1.16
N VAL A 162 -1.36 8.34 0.64
CA VAL A 162 -1.33 7.11 1.44
C VAL A 162 -0.50 6.02 0.75
N VAL A 163 0.26 5.28 1.54
CA VAL A 163 0.94 4.06 1.11
C VAL A 163 0.23 2.86 1.73
N LEU A 164 -0.19 1.93 0.88
CA LEU A 164 -0.82 0.67 1.24
C LEU A 164 0.15 -0.46 0.90
N ALA A 165 0.50 -1.28 1.87
CA ALA A 165 1.43 -2.38 1.69
C ALA A 165 0.80 -3.72 2.12
N ASP A 166 0.72 -4.67 1.20
CA ASP A 166 0.22 -6.03 1.45
C ASP A 166 1.40 -6.98 1.63
N GLU A 167 1.61 -7.44 2.85
CA GLU A 167 2.68 -8.36 3.24
C GLU A 167 4.05 -7.95 2.65
N PRO A 168 4.52 -6.71 2.89
CA PRO A 168 5.68 -6.16 2.18
C PRO A 168 6.99 -6.89 2.45
N THR A 169 6.99 -7.79 3.44
CA THR A 169 8.14 -8.59 3.87
C THR A 169 7.96 -10.09 3.69
N GLY A 170 6.78 -10.55 3.26
CA GLY A 170 6.40 -11.96 3.25
C GLY A 170 7.27 -12.90 2.39
N ASN A 171 8.03 -12.36 1.44
CA ASN A 171 8.95 -13.12 0.58
C ASN A 171 10.43 -12.84 0.88
N LEU A 172 10.74 -12.26 2.04
CA LEU A 172 12.09 -11.84 2.42
C LEU A 172 12.59 -12.62 3.64
N ASP A 173 13.90 -12.76 3.76
CA ASP A 173 14.52 -13.22 5.01
C ASP A 173 14.40 -12.15 6.11
N SER A 174 14.61 -12.55 7.36
CA SER A 174 14.41 -11.70 8.54
C SER A 174 15.23 -10.40 8.51
N ARG A 175 16.46 -10.44 7.96
CA ARG A 175 17.31 -9.25 7.86
C ARG A 175 16.75 -8.25 6.85
N ASN A 176 16.42 -8.71 5.65
CA ASN A 176 15.81 -7.88 4.61
C ASN A 176 14.44 -7.35 5.06
N SER A 177 13.65 -8.17 5.78
CA SER A 177 12.36 -7.75 6.35
C SER A 177 12.52 -6.56 7.30
N ALA A 178 13.45 -6.64 8.25
CA ALA A 178 13.74 -5.56 9.18
C ALA A 178 14.21 -4.28 8.45
N GLU A 179 15.07 -4.42 7.44
CA GLU A 179 15.55 -3.29 6.64
C GLU A 179 14.41 -2.60 5.87
N ILE A 180 13.52 -3.38 5.24
CA ILE A 180 12.34 -2.86 4.50
C ILE A 180 11.39 -2.12 5.45
N MET A 181 11.06 -2.71 6.60
CA MET A 181 10.16 -2.07 7.56
C MET A 181 10.76 -0.79 8.15
N ASN A 182 12.08 -0.78 8.43
CA ASN A 182 12.77 0.43 8.87
C ASN A 182 12.75 1.53 7.79
N LEU A 183 12.87 1.20 6.51
CA LEU A 183 12.74 2.15 5.40
C LEU A 183 11.33 2.75 5.34
N LEU A 184 10.29 1.91 5.41
CA LEU A 184 8.89 2.37 5.39
C LEU A 184 8.58 3.26 6.61
N ARG A 185 8.97 2.83 7.82
CA ARG A 185 8.81 3.62 9.05
C ARG A 185 9.62 4.92 9.01
N GLY A 186 10.84 4.87 8.45
CA GLY A 186 11.67 6.07 8.24
C GLY A 186 11.01 7.08 7.30
N SER A 187 10.39 6.59 6.20
CA SER A 187 9.59 7.42 5.29
C SER A 187 8.37 8.02 5.98
N ASN A 188 7.61 7.20 6.72
CA ASN A 188 6.46 7.65 7.51
C ASN A 188 6.85 8.80 8.46
N ARG A 189 7.89 8.62 9.28
CA ARG A 189 8.30 9.64 10.26
C ARG A 189 8.87 10.90 9.62
N LYS A 190 9.76 10.75 8.63
CA LYS A 190 10.48 11.87 8.01
C LYS A 190 9.58 12.75 7.13
N PHE A 191 8.68 12.12 6.38
CA PHE A 191 7.85 12.81 5.40
C PHE A 191 6.39 12.93 5.81
N LYS A 192 6.04 12.49 7.03
CA LYS A 192 4.65 12.39 7.48
C LYS A 192 3.77 11.59 6.53
N GLN A 193 4.37 10.58 5.88
CA GLN A 193 3.70 9.69 4.95
C GLN A 193 2.73 8.80 5.69
N THR A 194 1.44 8.82 5.36
CA THR A 194 0.47 7.86 5.92
C THR A 194 0.79 6.47 5.39
N LEU A 195 0.88 5.49 6.29
CA LEU A 195 1.28 4.13 5.98
C LEU A 195 0.27 3.13 6.57
N ILE A 196 -0.29 2.27 5.72
CA ILE A 196 -1.14 1.16 6.15
C ILE A 196 -0.47 -0.13 5.67
N VAL A 197 -0.12 -1.01 6.59
CA VAL A 197 0.54 -2.30 6.31
C VAL A 197 -0.40 -3.42 6.70
N ILE A 198 -0.67 -4.30 5.76
CA ILE A 198 -1.33 -5.58 6.01
C ILE A 198 -0.25 -6.61 6.31
N THR A 199 -0.36 -7.30 7.42
CA THR A 199 0.60 -8.31 7.81
C THR A 199 0.01 -9.33 8.79
N HIS A 200 0.61 -10.51 8.83
CA HIS A 200 0.43 -11.49 9.90
C HIS A 200 1.65 -11.55 10.85
N ASP A 201 2.67 -10.71 10.59
CA ASP A 201 3.90 -10.63 11.38
C ASP A 201 3.68 -9.68 12.57
N GLU A 202 3.81 -10.24 13.78
CA GLU A 202 3.63 -9.50 15.03
C GLU A 202 4.69 -8.42 15.23
N ASP A 203 5.94 -8.66 14.78
CA ASP A 203 7.02 -7.68 14.90
C ASP A 203 6.73 -6.44 14.03
N VAL A 204 6.15 -6.65 12.85
CA VAL A 204 5.68 -5.55 12.00
C VAL A 204 4.53 -4.79 12.65
N ALA A 205 3.56 -5.51 13.23
CA ALA A 205 2.45 -4.91 13.95
C ALA A 205 2.92 -4.11 15.17
N LEU A 206 3.97 -4.57 15.87
CA LEU A 206 4.60 -3.84 16.99
C LEU A 206 5.22 -2.49 16.59
N MET A 207 5.56 -2.30 15.31
CA MET A 207 6.12 -1.03 14.82
C MET A 207 5.07 0.04 14.54
N ALA A 208 3.79 -0.33 14.44
CA ALA A 208 2.70 0.58 14.09
C ALA A 208 2.22 1.42 15.29
N ASP A 209 1.69 2.61 15.00
CA ASP A 209 1.07 3.50 16.00
C ASP A 209 -0.33 2.99 16.39
N ARG A 210 -0.96 2.18 15.52
CA ARG A 210 -2.30 1.60 15.71
C ARG A 210 -2.40 0.26 15.02
N VAL A 211 -3.09 -0.67 15.66
CA VAL A 211 -3.34 -2.02 15.13
C VAL A 211 -4.83 -2.25 15.00
N ILE A 212 -5.27 -2.66 13.83
CA ILE A 212 -6.65 -3.06 13.54
C ILE A 212 -6.66 -4.55 13.23
N ALA A 213 -7.41 -5.34 13.98
CA ALA A 213 -7.57 -6.76 13.72
C ALA A 213 -8.86 -7.05 12.95
N ILE A 214 -8.75 -7.89 11.91
CA ILE A 214 -9.87 -8.30 11.07
C ILE A 214 -10.03 -9.81 11.12
N GLU A 215 -11.24 -10.27 11.44
CA GLU A 215 -11.66 -11.67 11.38
C GLU A 215 -12.99 -11.76 10.60
N ASP A 216 -13.11 -12.74 9.71
CA ASP A 216 -14.31 -13.01 8.91
C ASP A 216 -14.93 -11.75 8.27
N GLY A 217 -14.06 -10.88 7.74
CA GLY A 217 -14.46 -9.65 7.06
C GLY A 217 -14.90 -8.52 7.97
N ARG A 218 -14.78 -8.62 9.31
CA ARG A 218 -15.18 -7.61 10.29
C ARG A 218 -14.01 -7.16 11.15
N ILE A 219 -14.04 -5.90 11.61
CA ILE A 219 -13.09 -5.42 12.61
C ILE A 219 -13.47 -6.00 13.97
N VAL A 220 -12.53 -6.71 14.62
CA VAL A 220 -12.71 -7.30 15.96
C VAL A 220 -11.97 -6.52 17.04
N SER A 221 -10.90 -5.81 16.68
CA SER A 221 -10.24 -4.86 17.58
C SER A 221 -9.62 -3.69 16.81
N ASP A 222 -9.46 -2.57 17.49
CA ASP A 222 -8.88 -1.32 16.96
C ASP A 222 -8.18 -0.61 18.13
N GLU A 223 -6.87 -0.78 18.22
CA GLU A 223 -6.07 -0.36 19.37
C GLU A 223 -4.98 0.62 18.97
N ARG A 224 -4.98 1.81 19.56
CA ARG A 224 -3.85 2.77 19.47
C ARG A 224 -2.79 2.40 20.50
N ARG A 225 -1.56 2.46 20.06
CA ARG A 225 -0.39 2.27 20.93
C ARG A 225 0.14 3.63 21.36
N ALA A 226 0.45 3.71 22.65
CA ALA A 226 0.98 4.93 23.28
C ALA A 226 2.46 5.17 22.93
#